data_977b2c560f9351c1ee6bc7df8f24124f
#
_entry.id   977b2c560f9351c1ee6bc7df8f24124f
#
_cell.length_a   1.000
_cell.length_b   1.000
_cell.length_c   1.000
_cell.angle_alpha   90.00
_cell.angle_beta   90.00
_cell.angle_gamma   90.00
#
_symmetry.space_group_name_H-M   'P 1'
#
loop_
_entity.id
_entity.type
_entity.pdbx_description
1 polymer ?
#
loop_
_entity_poly.entity_id
_entity_poly.type
_entity_poly.pdbx_seq_one_letter_code
_entity_poly.pdbx_strand_id
1 'polypeptide(L)'
;SKHCGGILVFQRPLPKSLISQENQILLDKYEVEDLEHLKVDILASRGLSQLMEIDPTPAKDYPERDPKTEALLQRGDVLGVTQAESPAMRRLFRAIKPKGRADCVFGTALIRPVAVEGRRKASFFHDWSRERITEAIVCEDDAIEKIAKLIDCDYFEADQYRRAFAKRNEEKILEFMHRMGRHNNKDAVVQELYSLSGFGLCRAHAVNLGRLIWALAYQKAHNPYEFWKAALKHCQGSYRRWVYRCEAKQVGAYTLPKGKSDVFDVPVWQFKRYGWWSHKE
;
A
#
# COMPACT_ATOMS: atom_id res chain seq x y z
N SER A 1 -22.06 14.13 6.18
CA SER A 1 -21.53 14.37 4.83
C SER A 1 -21.63 13.09 3.99
N LYS A 2 -21.97 13.23 2.72
CA LYS A 2 -22.12 12.12 1.78
C LYS A 2 -20.84 11.31 1.68
N HIS A 3 -20.88 10.02 2.03
CA HIS A 3 -19.75 9.11 1.85
C HIS A 3 -19.71 8.63 0.40
N CYS A 4 -18.60 8.84 -0.28
CA CYS A 4 -18.49 8.60 -1.74
C CYS A 4 -18.50 7.12 -2.16
N GLY A 5 -18.41 6.18 -1.23
CA GLY A 5 -18.34 4.75 -1.54
C GLY A 5 -18.94 3.84 -0.46
N GLY A 6 -19.57 4.39 0.57
CA GLY A 6 -20.19 3.60 1.63
C GLY A 6 -21.58 3.09 1.22
N ILE A 7 -21.77 1.79 1.30
CA ILE A 7 -23.04 1.11 1.08
C ILE A 7 -23.43 0.39 2.37
N LEU A 8 -24.68 0.55 2.79
CA LEU A 8 -25.24 -0.19 3.91
C LEU A 8 -26.18 -1.27 3.40
N VAL A 9 -26.05 -2.45 3.96
CA VAL A 9 -26.90 -3.60 3.61
C VAL A 9 -27.84 -3.88 4.77
N PHE A 10 -29.13 -3.86 4.51
CA PHE A 10 -30.18 -4.10 5.50
C PHE A 10 -30.90 -5.40 5.19
N GLN A 11 -31.22 -6.14 6.23
CA GLN A 11 -32.04 -7.37 6.11
C GLN A 11 -33.51 -7.08 5.81
N ARG A 12 -33.98 -5.87 6.19
CA ARG A 12 -35.36 -5.40 5.96
C ARG A 12 -35.35 -3.97 5.42
N PRO A 13 -36.37 -3.56 4.66
CA PRO A 13 -36.48 -2.19 4.20
C PRO A 13 -36.47 -1.20 5.37
N LEU A 14 -35.70 -0.14 5.24
CA LEU A 14 -35.67 0.94 6.22
C LEU A 14 -36.97 1.76 6.21
N PRO A 15 -37.39 2.29 7.36
CA PRO A 15 -38.42 3.31 7.43
C PRO A 15 -38.05 4.53 6.57
N LYS A 16 -39.00 5.06 5.83
CA LYS A 16 -38.77 6.25 4.97
C LYS A 16 -38.26 7.47 5.76
N SER A 17 -38.56 7.56 7.04
CA SER A 17 -38.07 8.61 7.95
C SER A 17 -36.56 8.60 8.18
N LEU A 18 -35.89 7.47 7.93
CA LEU A 18 -34.46 7.31 8.05
C LEU A 18 -33.72 7.50 6.72
N ILE A 19 -34.42 7.83 5.66
CA ILE A 19 -33.87 8.03 4.32
C ILE A 19 -34.10 9.48 3.89
N SER A 20 -33.05 10.17 3.50
CA SER A 20 -33.12 11.53 2.95
C SER A 20 -33.75 11.54 1.55
N GLN A 21 -34.12 12.73 1.05
CA GLN A 21 -34.59 12.90 -0.33
C GLN A 21 -33.57 12.47 -1.40
N GLU A 22 -32.29 12.41 -1.03
CA GLU A 22 -31.18 11.98 -1.91
C GLU A 22 -30.84 10.49 -1.76
N ASN A 23 -31.73 9.68 -1.21
CA ASN A 23 -31.52 8.26 -0.93
C ASN A 23 -30.28 8.00 -0.02
N GLN A 24 -30.02 8.90 0.90
CA GLN A 24 -28.97 8.70 1.91
C GLN A 24 -29.62 8.35 3.24
N ILE A 25 -28.94 7.47 3.98
CA ILE A 25 -29.36 7.16 5.34
C ILE A 25 -29.05 8.34 6.26
N LEU A 26 -29.94 8.61 7.18
CA LEU A 26 -29.82 9.67 8.19
C LEU A 26 -29.10 9.20 9.47
N LEU A 27 -28.81 7.89 9.59
CA LEU A 27 -28.05 7.34 10.70
C LEU A 27 -26.58 7.77 10.61
N ASP A 28 -25.96 8.07 11.75
CA ASP A 28 -24.54 8.31 11.83
C ASP A 28 -23.73 6.99 11.93
N LYS A 29 -22.41 7.09 12.02
CA LYS A 29 -21.52 5.94 12.07
C LYS A 29 -21.76 5.07 13.30
N TYR A 30 -22.02 5.68 14.44
CA TYR A 30 -22.19 4.98 15.72
C TYR A 30 -23.56 4.31 15.78
N GLU A 31 -24.60 4.98 15.32
CA GLU A 31 -25.94 4.39 15.21
C GLU A 31 -25.97 3.18 14.26
N VAL A 32 -25.17 3.22 13.18
CA VAL A 32 -25.01 2.08 12.26
C VAL A 32 -24.29 0.90 12.93
N GLU A 33 -23.26 1.18 13.72
CA GLU A 33 -22.52 0.17 14.50
C GLU A 33 -23.39 -0.42 15.62
N ASP A 34 -24.12 0.41 16.37
CA ASP A 34 -25.01 -0.02 17.46
C ASP A 34 -26.19 -0.89 16.97
N LEU A 35 -26.66 -0.62 15.74
CA LEU A 35 -27.71 -1.40 15.11
C LEU A 35 -27.19 -2.65 14.36
N GLU A 36 -25.91 -2.95 14.47
CA GLU A 36 -25.23 -4.08 13.84
C GLU A 36 -25.45 -4.18 12.31
N HIS A 37 -25.59 -3.04 11.65
CA HIS A 37 -25.78 -3.02 10.20
C HIS A 37 -24.45 -3.19 9.45
N LEU A 38 -24.48 -4.03 8.41
CA LEU A 38 -23.31 -4.25 7.57
C LEU A 38 -23.01 -3.04 6.68
N LYS A 39 -21.88 -2.39 6.95
CA LYS A 39 -21.34 -1.33 6.09
C LYS A 39 -20.26 -1.88 5.17
N VAL A 40 -20.41 -1.63 3.88
CA VAL A 40 -19.42 -1.99 2.86
C VAL A 40 -18.89 -0.70 2.22
N ASP A 41 -17.58 -0.50 2.27
CA ASP A 41 -16.92 0.61 1.60
C ASP A 41 -16.38 0.16 0.23
N ILE A 42 -16.97 0.65 -0.85
CA ILE A 42 -16.53 0.39 -2.22
C ILE A 42 -15.69 1.58 -2.68
N LEU A 43 -14.38 1.38 -2.73
CA LEU A 43 -13.43 2.41 -3.13
C LEU A 43 -12.94 2.16 -4.55
N ALA A 44 -12.91 3.22 -5.36
CA ALA A 44 -12.34 3.15 -6.70
C ALA A 44 -10.84 2.90 -6.64
N SER A 45 -10.36 1.93 -7.40
CA SER A 45 -8.93 1.63 -7.56
C SER A 45 -8.49 1.93 -8.99
N ARG A 46 -7.79 3.05 -9.18
CA ARG A 46 -7.25 3.43 -10.50
C ARG A 46 -6.24 2.43 -11.04
N GLY A 47 -5.42 1.86 -10.16
CA GLY A 47 -4.47 0.82 -10.54
C GLY A 47 -5.16 -0.44 -11.03
N LEU A 48 -6.27 -0.83 -10.41
CA LEU A 48 -7.07 -1.94 -10.88
C LEU A 48 -7.72 -1.61 -12.22
N SER A 49 -8.26 -0.39 -12.40
CA SER A 49 -8.82 0.04 -13.70
C SER A 49 -7.76 0.04 -14.80
N GLN A 50 -6.52 0.45 -14.49
CA GLN A 50 -5.38 0.38 -15.40
C GLN A 50 -5.07 -1.07 -15.79
N LEU A 51 -5.00 -1.98 -14.81
CA LEU A 51 -4.72 -3.40 -15.06
C LEU A 51 -5.80 -4.05 -15.93
N MET A 52 -7.06 -3.86 -15.56
CA MET A 52 -8.21 -4.44 -16.26
C MET A 52 -8.37 -3.93 -17.69
N GLU A 53 -7.86 -2.75 -18.03
CA GLU A 53 -7.84 -2.25 -19.40
C GLU A 53 -6.76 -2.92 -20.25
N ILE A 54 -5.64 -3.35 -19.63
CA ILE A 54 -4.55 -4.05 -20.32
C ILE A 54 -4.90 -5.53 -20.47
N ASP A 55 -5.32 -6.15 -19.37
CA ASP A 55 -5.55 -7.58 -19.27
C ASP A 55 -6.59 -7.83 -18.14
N PRO A 56 -7.73 -8.48 -18.45
CA PRO A 56 -8.76 -8.78 -17.46
C PRO A 56 -8.38 -9.89 -16.48
N THR A 57 -7.19 -10.48 -16.59
CA THR A 57 -6.70 -11.49 -15.66
C THR A 57 -6.63 -10.94 -14.24
N PRO A 58 -7.24 -11.60 -13.24
CA PRO A 58 -7.17 -11.19 -11.85
C PRO A 58 -5.72 -11.08 -11.36
N ALA A 59 -5.39 -10.06 -10.58
CA ALA A 59 -4.02 -9.83 -10.11
C ALA A 59 -3.43 -10.99 -9.28
N LYS A 60 -4.28 -11.86 -8.72
CA LYS A 60 -3.86 -13.07 -8.00
C LYS A 60 -3.34 -14.18 -8.93
N ASP A 61 -3.76 -14.19 -10.19
CA ASP A 61 -3.50 -15.27 -11.15
C ASP A 61 -2.23 -15.02 -12.00
N TYR A 62 -1.59 -13.87 -11.82
CA TYR A 62 -0.26 -13.61 -12.39
C TYR A 62 0.80 -14.53 -11.76
N PRO A 63 1.87 -14.90 -12.49
CA PRO A 63 2.92 -15.78 -11.98
C PRO A 63 3.56 -15.20 -10.72
N GLU A 64 3.95 -16.04 -9.77
CA GLU A 64 4.61 -15.61 -8.54
C GLU A 64 6.02 -15.07 -8.78
N ARG A 65 6.68 -15.57 -9.81
CA ARG A 65 8.03 -15.24 -10.23
C ARG A 65 8.05 -14.95 -11.73
N ASP A 66 8.78 -13.92 -12.13
CA ASP A 66 9.05 -13.60 -13.54
C ASP A 66 10.33 -12.77 -13.66
N PRO A 67 11.38 -13.26 -14.35
CA PRO A 67 12.68 -12.60 -14.40
C PRO A 67 12.65 -11.19 -15.00
N LYS A 68 11.79 -10.91 -15.98
CA LYS A 68 11.67 -9.58 -16.58
C LYS A 68 11.05 -8.59 -15.60
N THR A 69 10.00 -9.00 -14.92
CA THR A 69 9.33 -8.20 -13.88
C THR A 69 10.25 -7.95 -12.70
N GLU A 70 10.96 -8.99 -12.24
CA GLU A 70 11.96 -8.87 -11.17
C GLU A 70 13.04 -7.84 -11.53
N ALA A 71 13.62 -7.94 -12.72
CA ALA A 71 14.64 -7.01 -13.20
C ALA A 71 14.11 -5.56 -13.30
N LEU A 72 12.87 -5.36 -13.73
CA LEU A 72 12.22 -4.05 -13.80
C LEU A 72 12.07 -3.43 -12.40
N LEU A 73 11.56 -4.21 -11.44
CA LEU A 73 11.38 -3.78 -10.04
C LEU A 73 12.73 -3.49 -9.38
N GLN A 74 13.73 -4.35 -9.55
CA GLN A 74 15.08 -4.20 -8.97
C GLN A 74 15.81 -2.95 -9.48
N ARG A 75 15.57 -2.53 -10.71
CA ARG A 75 16.07 -1.25 -11.25
C ARG A 75 15.27 -0.05 -10.74
N GLY A 76 14.12 -0.27 -10.09
CA GLY A 76 13.19 0.78 -9.67
C GLY A 76 12.52 1.46 -10.86
N ASP A 77 12.37 0.76 -11.97
CA ASP A 77 11.67 1.23 -13.18
C ASP A 77 10.16 1.04 -13.05
N VAL A 78 9.59 1.66 -12.03
CA VAL A 78 8.18 1.50 -11.63
C VAL A 78 7.32 2.73 -11.92
N LEU A 79 7.79 3.63 -12.78
CA LEU A 79 6.99 4.78 -13.20
C LEU A 79 5.75 4.30 -13.96
N GLY A 80 4.57 4.86 -13.62
CA GLY A 80 3.28 4.41 -14.13
C GLY A 80 2.71 3.18 -13.44
N VAL A 81 3.48 2.49 -12.59
CA VAL A 81 2.99 1.41 -11.74
C VAL A 81 2.34 2.03 -10.50
N THR A 82 1.01 2.06 -10.49
CA THR A 82 0.23 2.64 -9.40
C THR A 82 0.66 2.06 -8.05
N GLN A 83 0.80 2.89 -7.02
CA GLN A 83 1.29 2.58 -5.67
C GLN A 83 2.79 2.29 -5.54
N ALA A 84 3.54 2.10 -6.65
CA ALA A 84 4.98 1.78 -6.60
C ALA A 84 5.89 2.92 -7.08
N GLU A 85 5.37 3.92 -7.77
CA GLU A 85 6.16 4.92 -8.50
C GLU A 85 6.76 6.04 -7.64
N SER A 86 6.39 6.16 -6.35
CA SER A 86 6.95 7.20 -5.48
C SER A 86 8.48 7.06 -5.35
N PRO A 87 9.22 8.17 -5.18
CA PRO A 87 10.67 8.12 -5.00
C PRO A 87 11.10 7.21 -3.84
N ALA A 88 10.30 7.15 -2.78
CA ALA A 88 10.56 6.28 -1.64
C ALA A 88 10.42 4.80 -2.02
N MET A 89 9.34 4.43 -2.73
CA MET A 89 9.11 3.06 -3.16
C MET A 89 10.15 2.60 -4.18
N ARG A 90 10.56 3.47 -5.09
CA ARG A 90 11.64 3.20 -6.06
C ARG A 90 12.96 2.89 -5.37
N ARG A 91 13.33 3.68 -4.33
CA ARG A 91 14.53 3.41 -3.52
C ARG A 91 14.40 2.10 -2.75
N LEU A 92 13.24 1.84 -2.17
CA LEU A 92 12.97 0.60 -1.46
C LEU A 92 13.17 -0.61 -2.39
N PHE A 93 12.56 -0.64 -3.57
CA PHE A 93 12.70 -1.77 -4.49
C PHE A 93 14.13 -1.99 -4.97
N ARG A 94 14.92 -0.93 -5.17
CA ARG A 94 16.36 -1.06 -5.46
C ARG A 94 17.14 -1.68 -4.31
N ALA A 95 16.76 -1.39 -3.06
CA ALA A 95 17.41 -1.93 -1.88
C ALA A 95 17.03 -3.39 -1.63
N ILE A 96 15.73 -3.71 -1.63
CA ILE A 96 15.24 -5.06 -1.33
C ILE A 96 15.37 -6.05 -2.48
N LYS A 97 15.58 -5.55 -3.71
CA LYS A 97 15.73 -6.35 -4.93
C LYS A 97 14.67 -7.46 -5.03
N PRO A 98 13.39 -7.11 -5.24
CA PRO A 98 12.30 -8.06 -5.25
C PRO A 98 12.57 -9.24 -6.18
N LYS A 99 12.31 -10.46 -5.69
CA LYS A 99 12.44 -11.71 -6.45
C LYS A 99 11.09 -12.37 -6.71
N GLY A 100 9.98 -11.66 -6.45
CA GLY A 100 8.66 -12.21 -6.68
C GLY A 100 7.55 -11.35 -6.08
N ARG A 101 6.34 -11.81 -6.27
CA ARG A 101 5.12 -11.14 -5.82
C ARG A 101 5.09 -10.91 -4.31
N ALA A 102 5.57 -11.87 -3.52
CA ALA A 102 5.63 -11.75 -2.06
C ALA A 102 6.49 -10.56 -1.59
N ASP A 103 7.59 -10.27 -2.29
CA ASP A 103 8.46 -9.15 -1.96
C ASP A 103 7.79 -7.79 -2.27
N CYS A 104 6.85 -7.74 -3.23
CA CYS A 104 6.02 -6.55 -3.47
C CYS A 104 5.03 -6.32 -2.32
N VAL A 105 4.43 -7.38 -1.78
CA VAL A 105 3.55 -7.32 -0.60
C VAL A 105 4.32 -6.77 0.59
N PHE A 106 5.48 -7.34 0.86
CA PHE A 106 6.36 -6.90 1.93
C PHE A 106 6.79 -5.44 1.75
N GLY A 107 7.27 -5.05 0.57
CA GLY A 107 7.65 -3.67 0.26
C GLY A 107 6.50 -2.67 0.47
N THR A 108 5.27 -3.08 0.17
CA THR A 108 4.08 -2.26 0.39
C THR A 108 3.79 -2.02 1.88
N ALA A 109 3.98 -3.03 2.71
CA ALA A 109 3.84 -2.90 4.16
C ALA A 109 4.98 -2.05 4.74
N LEU A 110 6.22 -2.30 4.31
CA LEU A 110 7.41 -1.64 4.82
C LEU A 110 7.49 -0.13 4.48
N ILE A 111 6.91 0.32 3.37
CA ILE A 111 7.01 1.73 2.95
C ILE A 111 6.22 2.68 3.84
N ARG A 112 5.29 2.20 4.64
CA ARG A 112 4.49 3.03 5.54
C ARG A 112 5.36 3.73 6.59
N PRO A 113 5.05 5.00 6.95
CA PRO A 113 5.88 5.79 7.86
C PRO A 113 6.13 5.12 9.21
N VAL A 114 5.15 4.35 9.67
CA VAL A 114 5.12 3.75 11.00
C VAL A 114 5.90 2.46 11.09
N ALA A 115 5.92 1.67 10.02
CA ALA A 115 6.71 0.44 10.04
C ALA A 115 8.19 0.72 10.36
N VAL A 116 8.62 1.98 10.24
CA VAL A 116 10.04 2.29 10.35
C VAL A 116 10.29 3.72 10.79
N GLU A 117 10.25 4.02 12.09
CA GLU A 117 10.88 5.23 12.60
C GLU A 117 12.36 5.28 12.18
N GLY A 118 12.78 6.41 11.61
CA GLY A 118 14.04 6.76 10.98
C GLY A 118 15.27 5.85 11.08
N ARG A 119 15.59 5.28 12.25
CA ARG A 119 16.77 4.41 12.44
C ARG A 119 16.58 2.98 11.92
N ARG A 120 15.37 2.42 11.99
CA ARG A 120 15.06 1.07 11.45
C ARG A 120 15.01 1.06 9.93
N LYS A 121 14.56 2.16 9.27
CA LYS A 121 14.64 2.26 7.80
C LYS A 121 16.06 2.10 7.30
N ALA A 122 17.02 2.75 7.94
CA ALA A 122 18.42 2.65 7.55
C ALA A 122 18.95 1.22 7.72
N SER A 123 18.63 0.53 8.82
CA SER A 123 19.08 -0.85 9.06
C SER A 123 18.45 -1.85 8.09
N PHE A 124 17.17 -1.69 7.75
CA PHE A 124 16.53 -2.51 6.72
C PHE A 124 17.12 -2.28 5.33
N PHE A 125 17.58 -1.07 5.01
CA PHE A 125 18.23 -0.77 3.74
C PHE A 125 19.67 -1.30 3.66
N HIS A 126 20.37 -1.42 4.79
CA HIS A 126 21.76 -1.87 4.83
C HIS A 126 21.92 -3.38 5.10
N ASP A 127 21.00 -3.99 5.82
CA ASP A 127 21.11 -5.35 6.35
C ASP A 127 19.91 -6.22 5.93
N TRP A 128 19.53 -6.09 4.66
CA TRP A 128 18.42 -6.85 4.11
C TRP A 128 18.78 -8.33 3.98
N SER A 129 18.30 -9.15 4.91
CA SER A 129 18.26 -10.60 4.76
C SER A 129 16.80 -11.08 4.76
N ARG A 130 16.48 -12.09 3.95
CA ARG A 130 15.14 -12.69 3.91
C ARG A 130 14.74 -13.32 5.24
N GLU A 131 15.68 -13.78 6.00
CA GLU A 131 15.49 -14.41 7.31
C GLU A 131 14.94 -13.41 8.34
N ARG A 132 15.40 -12.16 8.29
CA ARG A 132 14.89 -11.10 9.17
C ARG A 132 13.49 -10.62 8.82
N ILE A 133 13.00 -10.88 7.59
CA ILE A 133 11.66 -10.47 7.16
C ILE A 133 10.58 -11.30 7.85
N THR A 134 10.83 -12.59 8.04
CA THR A 134 9.87 -13.51 8.66
C THR A 134 9.64 -13.25 10.14
N GLU A 135 10.58 -12.56 10.79
CA GLU A 135 10.50 -12.21 12.21
C GLU A 135 10.07 -10.75 12.45
N ALA A 136 10.19 -9.90 11.43
CA ALA A 136 9.85 -8.49 11.56
C ALA A 136 8.35 -8.26 11.56
N ILE A 137 7.85 -7.50 12.53
CA ILE A 137 6.49 -7.02 12.52
C ILE A 137 6.41 -5.89 11.48
N VAL A 138 5.70 -6.11 10.39
CA VAL A 138 5.49 -5.13 9.31
C VAL A 138 4.03 -4.77 9.09
N CYS A 139 3.12 -5.66 9.50
CA CYS A 139 1.68 -5.47 9.45
C CYS A 139 1.07 -5.42 10.86
N GLU A 140 -0.13 -4.86 10.96
CA GLU A 140 -0.91 -4.90 12.21
C GLU A 140 -1.18 -6.33 12.68
N ASP A 141 -1.47 -7.21 11.74
CA ASP A 141 -1.70 -8.64 11.97
C ASP A 141 -0.49 -9.33 12.62
N ASP A 142 0.74 -8.95 12.23
CA ASP A 142 1.96 -9.52 12.83
C ASP A 142 2.08 -9.13 14.31
N ALA A 143 1.67 -7.89 14.65
CA ALA A 143 1.64 -7.42 16.03
C ALA A 143 0.59 -8.19 16.86
N ILE A 144 -0.60 -8.41 16.30
CA ILE A 144 -1.67 -9.19 16.93
C ILE A 144 -1.20 -10.62 17.21
N GLU A 145 -0.64 -11.30 16.19
CA GLU A 145 -0.12 -12.66 16.35
C GLU A 145 0.98 -12.74 17.40
N LYS A 146 1.88 -11.75 17.45
CA LYS A 146 2.95 -11.70 18.44
C LYS A 146 2.42 -11.48 19.84
N ILE A 147 1.48 -10.55 20.03
CA ILE A 147 0.84 -10.30 21.32
C ILE A 147 0.10 -11.55 21.80
N ALA A 148 -0.72 -12.17 20.94
CA ALA A 148 -1.45 -13.39 21.28
C ALA A 148 -0.55 -14.50 21.79
N LYS A 149 0.61 -14.74 21.13
CA LYS A 149 1.61 -15.73 21.55
C LYS A 149 2.32 -15.38 22.85
N LEU A 150 2.56 -14.08 23.12
CA LEU A 150 3.32 -13.64 24.29
C LEU A 150 2.57 -13.77 25.60
N ILE A 151 1.24 -13.58 25.56
CA ILE A 151 0.40 -13.59 26.76
C ILE A 151 -0.68 -14.67 26.73
N ASP A 152 -0.63 -15.56 25.75
CA ASP A 152 -1.57 -16.68 25.56
C ASP A 152 -3.03 -16.20 25.58
N CYS A 153 -3.40 -15.36 24.60
CA CYS A 153 -4.75 -14.81 24.46
C CYS A 153 -5.28 -14.99 23.04
N ASP A 154 -6.57 -14.79 22.85
CA ASP A 154 -7.15 -14.80 21.51
C ASP A 154 -6.80 -13.52 20.69
N TYR A 155 -7.10 -13.55 19.40
CA TYR A 155 -6.78 -12.43 18.50
C TYR A 155 -7.62 -11.17 18.77
N PHE A 156 -8.82 -11.32 19.33
CA PHE A 156 -9.66 -10.18 19.69
C PHE A 156 -9.05 -9.41 20.86
N GLU A 157 -8.63 -10.11 21.89
CA GLU A 157 -7.94 -9.51 23.04
C GLU A 157 -6.57 -8.94 22.62
N ALA A 158 -5.83 -9.67 21.79
CA ALA A 158 -4.54 -9.20 21.26
C ALA A 158 -4.68 -7.89 20.46
N ASP A 159 -5.75 -7.72 19.66
CA ASP A 159 -6.01 -6.46 18.95
C ASP A 159 -6.35 -5.32 19.92
N GLN A 160 -6.99 -5.57 21.05
CA GLN A 160 -7.20 -4.54 22.07
C GLN A 160 -5.87 -4.02 22.62
N TYR A 161 -4.91 -4.89 22.90
CA TYR A 161 -3.57 -4.48 23.31
C TYR A 161 -2.82 -3.75 22.19
N ARG A 162 -2.87 -4.24 20.95
CA ARG A 162 -2.30 -3.52 19.80
C ARG A 162 -2.85 -2.09 19.70
N ARG A 163 -4.18 -1.92 19.85
CA ARG A 163 -4.82 -0.60 19.87
C ARG A 163 -4.40 0.24 21.07
N ALA A 164 -4.15 -0.38 22.22
CA ALA A 164 -3.65 0.31 23.40
C ALA A 164 -2.24 0.89 23.13
N PHE A 165 -1.34 0.13 22.51
CA PHE A 165 -0.05 0.64 22.05
C PHE A 165 -0.22 1.79 21.05
N ALA A 166 -1.12 1.65 20.07
CA ALA A 166 -1.41 2.69 19.07
C ALA A 166 -1.91 4.00 19.69
N LYS A 167 -2.74 3.92 20.71
CA LYS A 167 -3.33 5.08 21.41
C LYS A 167 -2.50 5.54 22.61
N ARG A 168 -1.38 4.87 22.92
CA ARG A 168 -0.54 5.11 24.10
C ARG A 168 -1.34 5.05 25.41
N ASN A 169 -2.22 4.06 25.52
CA ASN A 169 -2.98 3.79 26.75
C ASN A 169 -2.06 3.09 27.75
N GLU A 170 -1.50 3.87 28.69
CA GLU A 170 -0.50 3.41 29.65
C GLU A 170 -1.04 2.30 30.57
N GLU A 171 -2.30 2.41 31.00
CA GLU A 171 -2.92 1.44 31.89
C GLU A 171 -2.98 0.04 31.25
N LYS A 172 -3.51 -0.05 30.01
CA LYS A 172 -3.56 -1.31 29.27
C LYS A 172 -2.17 -1.84 28.88
N ILE A 173 -1.22 -0.96 28.65
CA ILE A 173 0.17 -1.36 28.35
C ILE A 173 0.84 -1.95 29.60
N LEU A 174 0.60 -1.37 30.79
CA LEU A 174 1.08 -1.93 32.05
C LEU A 174 0.44 -3.29 32.35
N GLU A 175 -0.87 -3.43 32.10
CA GLU A 175 -1.56 -4.72 32.19
C GLU A 175 -0.91 -5.78 31.29
N PHE A 176 -0.65 -5.44 30.02
CA PHE A 176 0.07 -6.32 29.10
C PHE A 176 1.44 -6.69 29.61
N MET A 177 2.22 -5.72 30.09
CA MET A 177 3.54 -5.96 30.68
C MET A 177 3.49 -6.87 31.90
N HIS A 178 2.45 -6.76 32.71
CA HIS A 178 2.24 -7.63 33.87
C HIS A 178 1.94 -9.06 33.42
N ARG A 179 1.06 -9.24 32.44
CA ARG A 179 0.69 -10.55 31.89
C ARG A 179 1.87 -11.26 31.20
N MET A 180 2.77 -10.52 30.55
CA MET A 180 4.02 -11.08 30.00
C MET A 180 4.93 -11.72 31.06
N GLY A 181 4.75 -11.41 32.34
CA GLY A 181 5.53 -12.00 33.43
C GLY A 181 7.03 -11.74 33.30
N ARG A 182 7.84 -12.77 33.57
CA ARG A 182 9.32 -12.71 33.49
C ARG A 182 9.81 -13.09 32.08
N HIS A 183 9.53 -12.27 31.08
CA HIS A 183 10.03 -12.49 29.73
C HIS A 183 11.41 -11.84 29.56
N ASN A 184 12.43 -12.59 29.09
CA ASN A 184 13.82 -12.12 29.01
C ASN A 184 14.06 -10.88 28.15
N ASN A 185 13.15 -10.56 27.19
CA ASN A 185 13.27 -9.43 26.27
C ASN A 185 12.07 -8.47 26.36
N LYS A 186 11.49 -8.32 27.53
CA LYS A 186 10.25 -7.56 27.77
C LYS A 186 10.31 -6.14 27.19
N ASP A 187 11.37 -5.40 27.54
CA ASP A 187 11.55 -4.01 27.12
C ASP A 187 11.71 -3.89 25.59
N ALA A 188 12.45 -4.82 24.98
CA ALA A 188 12.63 -4.84 23.54
C ALA A 188 11.31 -5.11 22.80
N VAL A 189 10.49 -6.03 23.30
CA VAL A 189 9.14 -6.31 22.76
C VAL A 189 8.24 -5.10 22.90
N VAL A 190 8.22 -4.45 24.06
CA VAL A 190 7.42 -3.24 24.28
C VAL A 190 7.86 -2.11 23.37
N GLN A 191 9.16 -1.89 23.19
CA GLN A 191 9.68 -0.88 22.25
C GLN A 191 9.33 -1.21 20.80
N GLU A 192 9.36 -2.47 20.43
CA GLU A 192 8.94 -2.91 19.09
C GLU A 192 7.46 -2.65 18.86
N LEU A 193 6.58 -3.00 19.81
CA LEU A 193 5.14 -2.74 19.73
C LEU A 193 4.85 -1.23 19.72
N TYR A 194 5.54 -0.42 20.50
CA TYR A 194 5.44 1.04 20.43
C TYR A 194 5.83 1.60 19.07
N SER A 195 6.84 1.03 18.44
CA SER A 195 7.29 1.49 17.11
C SER A 195 6.29 1.21 15.99
N LEU A 196 5.33 0.29 16.21
CA LEU A 196 4.27 -0.09 15.29
C LEU A 196 2.97 0.69 15.51
N SER A 197 2.91 1.44 16.60
CA SER A 197 1.68 1.99 17.15
C SER A 197 1.05 3.16 16.37
N GLY A 198 1.62 3.59 15.26
CA GLY A 198 1.07 4.78 14.59
C GLY A 198 0.06 4.48 13.46
N PHE A 199 0.43 3.82 12.39
CA PHE A 199 -0.43 3.54 11.23
C PHE A 199 0.05 2.28 10.51
N GLY A 200 -0.12 1.15 11.16
CA GLY A 200 0.13 -0.15 10.55
C GLY A 200 -0.74 -0.34 9.31
N LEU A 201 -0.29 -1.18 8.40
CA LEU A 201 -1.08 -1.64 7.27
C LEU A 201 -1.60 -3.04 7.61
N CYS A 202 -2.90 -3.28 7.48
CA CYS A 202 -3.39 -4.65 7.62
C CYS A 202 -2.83 -5.53 6.50
N ARG A 203 -2.54 -6.79 6.83
CA ARG A 203 -1.94 -7.77 5.89
C ARG A 203 -2.76 -7.94 4.63
N ALA A 204 -4.09 -7.99 4.75
CA ALA A 204 -5.00 -8.12 3.61
C ALA A 204 -4.83 -6.97 2.61
N HIS A 205 -4.69 -5.73 3.11
CA HIS A 205 -4.47 -4.56 2.26
C HIS A 205 -3.07 -4.58 1.61
N ALA A 206 -2.03 -4.98 2.35
CA ALA A 206 -0.68 -5.16 1.81
C ALA A 206 -0.65 -6.20 0.69
N VAL A 207 -1.33 -7.35 0.88
CA VAL A 207 -1.46 -8.41 -0.12
C VAL A 207 -2.17 -7.89 -1.37
N ASN A 208 -3.27 -7.18 -1.21
CA ASN A 208 -4.02 -6.62 -2.35
C ASN A 208 -3.17 -5.64 -3.17
N LEU A 209 -2.53 -4.68 -2.50
CA LEU A 209 -1.67 -3.70 -3.17
C LEU A 209 -0.42 -4.33 -3.78
N GLY A 210 0.24 -5.24 -3.08
CA GLY A 210 1.43 -5.92 -3.58
C GLY A 210 1.17 -6.78 -4.81
N ARG A 211 0.03 -7.48 -4.86
CA ARG A 211 -0.44 -8.22 -6.03
C ARG A 211 -0.71 -7.29 -7.22
N LEU A 212 -1.35 -6.16 -6.98
CA LEU A 212 -1.62 -5.16 -8.01
C LEU A 212 -0.32 -4.54 -8.57
N ILE A 213 0.63 -4.19 -7.70
CA ILE A 213 1.94 -3.70 -8.10
C ILE A 213 2.66 -4.71 -8.98
N TRP A 214 2.68 -5.99 -8.56
CA TRP A 214 3.32 -7.05 -9.32
C TRP A 214 2.69 -7.23 -10.71
N ALA A 215 1.36 -7.31 -10.79
CA ALA A 215 0.64 -7.48 -12.04
C ALA A 215 0.86 -6.30 -13.00
N LEU A 216 0.82 -5.06 -12.50
CA LEU A 216 1.13 -3.87 -13.31
C LEU A 216 2.59 -3.83 -13.76
N ALA A 217 3.54 -4.23 -12.90
CA ALA A 217 4.95 -4.33 -13.27
C ALA A 217 5.18 -5.42 -14.33
N TYR A 218 4.47 -6.55 -14.22
CA TYR A 218 4.46 -7.61 -15.24
C TYR A 218 3.97 -7.07 -16.58
N GLN A 219 2.85 -6.39 -16.62
CA GLN A 219 2.32 -5.78 -17.84
C GLN A 219 3.28 -4.73 -18.42
N LYS A 220 3.92 -3.93 -17.58
CA LYS A 220 4.94 -2.98 -18.05
C LYS A 220 6.14 -3.69 -18.67
N ALA A 221 6.56 -4.84 -18.14
CA ALA A 221 7.70 -5.60 -18.62
C ALA A 221 7.41 -6.38 -19.92
N HIS A 222 6.17 -6.85 -20.11
CA HIS A 222 5.78 -7.73 -21.21
C HIS A 222 4.98 -7.01 -22.30
N ASN A 223 4.12 -6.06 -21.93
CA ASN A 223 3.22 -5.32 -22.82
C ASN A 223 3.38 -3.80 -22.65
N PRO A 224 4.58 -3.22 -22.85
CA PRO A 224 4.85 -1.82 -22.51
C PRO A 224 3.97 -0.82 -23.28
N TYR A 225 3.59 -1.12 -24.50
CA TYR A 225 2.70 -0.26 -25.30
C TYR A 225 1.32 -0.14 -24.66
N GLU A 226 0.63 -1.25 -24.39
CA GLU A 226 -0.70 -1.25 -23.78
C GLU A 226 -0.64 -0.76 -22.32
N PHE A 227 0.43 -1.09 -21.59
CA PHE A 227 0.68 -0.56 -20.26
C PHE A 227 0.66 0.97 -20.23
N TRP A 228 1.43 1.62 -21.11
CA TRP A 228 1.52 3.08 -21.13
C TRP A 228 0.26 3.74 -21.66
N LYS A 229 -0.44 3.13 -22.59
CA LYS A 229 -1.74 3.59 -23.06
C LYS A 229 -2.78 3.62 -21.92
N ALA A 230 -2.89 2.55 -21.16
CA ALA A 230 -3.74 2.48 -19.96
C ALA A 230 -3.26 3.43 -18.85
N ALA A 231 -1.94 3.54 -18.62
CA ALA A 231 -1.39 4.45 -17.63
C ALA A 231 -1.74 5.91 -17.94
N LEU A 232 -1.66 6.35 -19.19
CA LEU A 232 -2.04 7.72 -19.58
C LEU A 232 -3.52 8.02 -19.32
N LYS A 233 -4.37 7.02 -19.34
CA LYS A 233 -5.81 7.15 -19.09
C LYS A 233 -6.15 7.14 -17.59
N HIS A 234 -5.60 6.19 -16.85
CA HIS A 234 -5.99 5.89 -15.46
C HIS A 234 -5.02 6.41 -14.39
N CYS A 235 -3.71 6.46 -14.70
CA CYS A 235 -2.73 6.82 -13.70
C CYS A 235 -2.74 8.33 -13.43
N GLN A 236 -3.02 8.68 -12.17
CA GLN A 236 -2.87 10.04 -11.64
C GLN A 236 -1.97 9.94 -10.40
N GLY A 237 -0.72 9.55 -10.67
CA GLY A 237 0.23 9.22 -9.62
C GLY A 237 1.05 10.40 -9.12
N SER A 238 2.26 10.10 -8.68
CA SER A 238 3.14 11.07 -7.99
C SER A 238 3.74 12.13 -8.92
N TYR A 239 3.65 11.95 -10.22
CA TYR A 239 4.31 12.81 -11.20
C TYR A 239 3.33 13.59 -12.07
N ARG A 240 3.80 14.68 -12.67
CA ARG A 240 3.00 15.45 -13.62
C ARG A 240 2.76 14.64 -14.91
N ARG A 241 1.65 14.87 -15.59
CA ARG A 241 1.21 14.09 -16.74
C ARG A 241 2.21 14.06 -17.90
N TRP A 242 3.00 15.11 -18.08
CA TRP A 242 4.04 15.15 -19.11
C TRP A 242 5.13 14.08 -18.90
N VAL A 243 5.45 13.73 -17.66
CA VAL A 243 6.42 12.66 -17.34
C VAL A 243 5.95 11.32 -17.91
N TYR A 244 4.68 10.99 -17.71
CA TYR A 244 4.10 9.76 -18.28
C TYR A 244 4.04 9.79 -19.81
N ARG A 245 3.79 10.97 -20.40
CA ARG A 245 3.82 11.13 -21.86
C ARG A 245 5.21 10.89 -22.44
N CYS A 246 6.27 11.36 -21.78
CA CYS A 246 7.64 11.12 -22.20
C CYS A 246 7.97 9.63 -22.25
N GLU A 247 7.60 8.88 -21.20
CA GLU A 247 7.80 7.43 -21.17
C GLU A 247 6.95 6.70 -22.22
N ALA A 248 5.68 7.06 -22.34
CA ALA A 248 4.78 6.48 -23.33
C ALA A 248 5.24 6.73 -24.77
N LYS A 249 5.90 7.87 -25.04
CA LYS A 249 6.47 8.19 -26.36
C LYS A 249 7.63 7.24 -26.72
N GLN A 250 8.45 6.83 -25.75
CA GLN A 250 9.57 5.91 -26.00
C GLN A 250 9.12 4.55 -26.52
N VAL A 251 7.93 4.11 -26.15
CA VAL A 251 7.35 2.82 -26.58
C VAL A 251 6.28 2.98 -27.67
N GLY A 252 6.12 4.19 -28.21
CA GLY A 252 5.14 4.48 -29.27
C GLY A 252 3.68 4.58 -28.79
N ALA A 253 3.42 4.50 -27.48
CA ALA A 253 2.06 4.57 -26.92
C ALA A 253 1.50 6.00 -26.83
N TYR A 254 2.30 7.01 -27.13
CA TYR A 254 1.90 8.40 -27.21
C TYR A 254 2.54 9.10 -28.40
N THR A 255 1.71 9.77 -29.19
CA THR A 255 2.15 10.66 -30.27
C THR A 255 1.66 12.08 -30.01
N LEU A 256 2.49 13.06 -30.33
CA LEU A 256 2.07 14.45 -30.21
C LEU A 256 0.94 14.76 -31.21
N PRO A 257 -0.12 15.46 -30.77
CA PRO A 257 -1.09 15.99 -31.70
C PRO A 257 -0.43 16.95 -32.70
N LYS A 258 -0.80 16.85 -33.99
CA LYS A 258 -0.29 17.74 -35.05
C LYS A 258 -0.43 19.21 -34.63
N GLY A 259 0.64 19.99 -34.77
CA GLY A 259 0.65 21.44 -34.46
C GLY A 259 0.89 21.79 -32.99
N LYS A 260 1.16 20.81 -32.09
CA LYS A 260 1.61 21.07 -30.73
C LYS A 260 3.09 20.74 -30.58
N SER A 261 3.86 21.65 -29.99
CA SER A 261 5.27 21.39 -29.65
C SER A 261 5.37 20.63 -28.34
N ASP A 262 6.35 19.72 -28.24
CA ASP A 262 6.78 19.06 -26.98
C ASP A 262 7.62 20.01 -26.12
N VAL A 263 7.51 21.32 -26.30
CA VAL A 263 8.22 22.27 -25.44
C VAL A 263 7.60 22.17 -24.08
N PHE A 264 8.25 21.38 -23.25
CA PHE A 264 7.97 21.32 -21.84
C PHE A 264 8.58 22.58 -21.22
N ASP A 265 7.80 23.61 -21.02
CA ASP A 265 8.13 24.74 -20.14
C ASP A 265 8.24 24.24 -18.70
N VAL A 266 9.17 23.31 -18.46
CA VAL A 266 9.43 22.79 -17.13
C VAL A 266 10.79 23.35 -16.69
N PRO A 267 10.83 24.18 -15.64
CA PRO A 267 12.09 24.69 -15.13
C PRO A 267 13.08 23.56 -14.83
N VAL A 268 14.33 23.72 -15.20
CA VAL A 268 15.42 22.71 -15.03
C VAL A 268 15.48 22.17 -13.58
N TRP A 269 15.15 22.97 -12.58
CA TRP A 269 15.11 22.54 -11.18
C TRP A 269 14.05 21.46 -10.89
N GLN A 270 12.98 21.36 -11.68
CA GLN A 270 11.97 20.29 -11.53
C GLN A 270 12.52 18.94 -12.01
N PHE A 271 13.37 18.92 -13.03
CA PHE A 271 14.05 17.70 -13.46
C PHE A 271 14.99 17.18 -12.36
N LYS A 272 15.80 18.07 -11.76
CA LYS A 272 16.68 17.71 -10.65
C LYS A 272 15.93 17.16 -9.42
N ARG A 273 14.76 17.72 -9.11
CA ARG A 273 13.94 17.31 -7.96
C ARG A 273 13.38 15.90 -8.08
N TYR A 274 13.13 15.43 -9.29
CA TYR A 274 12.54 14.11 -9.55
C TYR A 274 13.58 13.04 -9.90
N GLY A 275 14.86 13.31 -9.85
CA GLY A 275 15.94 12.34 -10.01
C GLY A 275 16.10 11.78 -11.44
N TRP A 276 15.64 12.49 -12.44
CA TRP A 276 15.65 12.04 -13.83
C TRP A 276 17.03 12.10 -14.51
N TRP A 277 17.99 12.83 -13.94
CA TRP A 277 19.30 13.06 -14.51
C TRP A 277 20.36 12.00 -14.17
N SER A 278 20.08 11.06 -13.28
CA SER A 278 21.10 10.11 -12.81
C SER A 278 21.27 8.85 -13.68
N HIS A 279 20.65 8.78 -14.86
CA HIS A 279 20.69 7.56 -15.69
C HIS A 279 21.09 7.76 -17.15
N LYS A 280 21.77 8.88 -17.46
CA LYS A 280 22.46 9.06 -18.74
C LYS A 280 23.87 9.56 -18.48
N GLU A 281 24.69 8.74 -17.88
CA GLU A 281 26.13 8.64 -18.02
C GLU A 281 26.50 7.17 -18.03
#